data_afd58132020bc53e321d61d0990df4ba
#
_entry.id   afd58132020bc53e321d61d0990df4ba
#
_cell.length_a   1.000
_cell.length_b   1.000
_cell.length_c   1.000
_cell.angle_alpha   90.00
_cell.angle_beta   90.00
_cell.angle_gamma   90.00
#
_symmetry.space_group_name_H-M   'P 1'
#
loop_
_entity.id
_entity.type
_entity.pdbx_description
1 polymer ?
#
loop_
_entity_poly.entity_id
_entity_poly.type
_entity_poly.pdbx_seq_one_letter_code
_entity_poly.pdbx_strand_id
1 'polypeptide(L)'
;MGTLNGLSRYDGNSFVTYRPEGGNKISLIDHRIRDLEEDKNGFLWIATSAELFSCYDLKKDCFVDFTGCGEYEQLYSYKMTDREGNVWLWQDGNGCRKVTYMNGEFTSVVFKKENNNLPSNNVTYISEDEQGRVWIGSHDGIAQVVGDKAVLVEENHDASKMMSFGKEFFFFREQEQFR
;
A
#
# COMPACT_ATOMS: atom_id res chain seq x y z
N MET A 1 -3.52 19.23 -4.29
CA MET A 1 -3.63 19.48 -2.82
C MET A 1 -4.72 18.58 -2.26
N GLY A 2 -4.41 17.78 -1.25
CA GLY A 2 -5.42 17.06 -0.47
C GLY A 2 -6.10 18.02 0.51
N THR A 3 -7.41 17.90 0.66
CA THR A 3 -8.22 18.75 1.55
C THR A 3 -9.19 17.90 2.36
N LEU A 4 -9.92 18.50 3.29
CA LEU A 4 -11.02 17.85 3.99
C LEU A 4 -12.30 17.70 3.13
N ASN A 5 -12.30 18.26 1.90
CA ASN A 5 -13.45 18.30 1.00
C ASN A 5 -13.13 17.73 -0.41
N GLY A 6 -12.11 16.90 -0.52
CA GLY A 6 -11.72 16.26 -1.75
C GLY A 6 -10.29 16.60 -2.21
N LEU A 7 -9.96 16.22 -3.43
CA LEU A 7 -8.69 16.48 -4.07
C LEU A 7 -8.82 17.71 -4.97
N SER A 8 -8.00 18.73 -4.77
CA SER A 8 -7.95 19.91 -5.63
C SER A 8 -6.66 19.97 -6.42
N ARG A 9 -6.78 20.07 -7.74
CA ARG A 9 -5.69 20.31 -8.69
C ARG A 9 -5.69 21.78 -9.13
N TYR A 10 -4.54 22.40 -9.12
CA TYR A 10 -4.33 23.73 -9.67
C TYR A 10 -3.50 23.64 -10.96
N ASP A 11 -3.99 24.20 -12.04
CA ASP A 11 -3.36 24.15 -13.37
C ASP A 11 -2.54 25.42 -13.72
N GLY A 12 -2.39 26.31 -12.76
CA GLY A 12 -1.76 27.62 -12.95
C GLY A 12 -2.76 28.76 -13.13
N ASN A 13 -4.03 28.45 -13.40
CA ASN A 13 -5.08 29.44 -13.66
C ASN A 13 -6.35 29.19 -12.83
N SER A 14 -6.76 27.92 -12.70
CA SER A 14 -8.00 27.51 -12.04
C SER A 14 -7.80 26.30 -11.15
N PHE A 15 -8.76 26.09 -10.24
CA PHE A 15 -8.84 24.88 -9.43
C PHE A 15 -9.90 23.92 -9.97
N VAL A 16 -9.52 22.68 -10.18
CA VAL A 16 -10.44 21.56 -10.39
C VAL A 16 -10.52 20.74 -9.11
N THR A 17 -11.71 20.52 -8.60
CA THR A 17 -11.91 19.77 -7.36
C THR A 17 -12.63 18.47 -7.67
N TYR A 18 -11.99 17.36 -7.33
CA TYR A 18 -12.53 16.01 -7.39
C TYR A 18 -13.16 15.64 -6.05
N ARG A 19 -14.34 15.06 -6.12
CA ARG A 19 -15.11 14.61 -4.95
C ARG A 19 -15.54 13.16 -5.15
N PRO A 20 -15.83 12.43 -4.06
CA PRO A 20 -16.41 11.10 -4.18
C PRO A 20 -17.69 11.10 -4.99
N GLU A 21 -17.78 10.17 -5.92
CA GLU A 21 -18.98 9.94 -6.72
C GLU A 21 -19.71 8.70 -6.16
N GLY A 22 -20.85 8.88 -5.53
CA GLY A 22 -21.58 7.79 -4.90
C GLY A 22 -21.86 6.64 -5.87
N GLY A 23 -21.40 5.43 -5.51
CA GLY A 23 -21.55 4.22 -6.31
C GLY A 23 -20.49 4.01 -7.40
N ASN A 24 -19.64 5.00 -7.70
CA ASN A 24 -18.52 4.85 -8.61
C ASN A 24 -17.26 4.47 -7.84
N LYS A 25 -16.85 3.19 -7.93
CA LYS A 25 -15.63 2.68 -7.28
C LYS A 25 -14.35 3.16 -7.96
N ILE A 26 -14.41 3.63 -9.21
CA ILE A 26 -13.30 4.22 -9.95
C ILE A 26 -13.44 5.75 -9.90
N SER A 27 -13.35 6.30 -8.69
CA SER A 27 -13.39 7.73 -8.41
C SER A 27 -12.57 8.01 -7.15
N LEU A 28 -12.62 9.25 -6.67
CA LEU A 28 -12.14 9.54 -5.33
C LEU A 28 -13.05 8.81 -4.32
N ILE A 29 -12.45 7.95 -3.48
CA ILE A 29 -13.23 7.05 -2.61
C ILE A 29 -13.79 7.75 -1.37
N ASP A 30 -13.05 8.75 -0.84
CA ASP A 30 -13.48 9.57 0.30
C ASP A 30 -13.00 11.01 0.12
N HIS A 31 -13.72 11.92 0.69
CA HIS A 31 -13.43 13.36 0.61
C HIS A 31 -12.25 13.82 1.48
N ARG A 32 -11.87 13.05 2.50
CA ARG A 32 -10.78 13.37 3.42
C ARG A 32 -9.47 12.75 2.93
N ILE A 33 -8.62 13.56 2.35
CA ILE A 33 -7.31 13.12 1.87
C ILE A 33 -6.30 13.16 3.02
N ARG A 34 -5.63 12.04 3.28
CA ARG A 34 -4.55 11.92 4.27
C ARG A 34 -3.19 12.17 3.66
N ASP A 35 -2.94 11.57 2.49
CA ASP A 35 -1.65 11.60 1.85
C ASP A 35 -1.77 11.51 0.33
N LEU A 36 -0.76 12.05 -0.37
CA LEU A 36 -0.65 12.06 -1.83
C LEU A 36 0.79 11.72 -2.21
N GLU A 37 0.95 10.75 -3.09
CA GLU A 37 2.26 10.38 -3.61
C GLU A 37 2.17 10.02 -5.09
N GLU A 38 3.02 10.64 -5.90
CA GLU A 38 3.19 10.29 -7.30
C GLU A 38 4.21 9.16 -7.43
N ASP A 39 3.88 8.13 -8.21
CA ASP A 39 4.82 7.07 -8.53
C ASP A 39 5.60 7.36 -9.84
N LYS A 40 6.61 6.55 -10.11
CA LYS A 40 7.46 6.69 -11.31
C LYS A 40 6.73 6.49 -12.65
N ASN A 41 5.53 5.93 -12.63
CA ASN A 41 4.72 5.68 -13.82
C ASN A 41 3.80 6.87 -14.15
N GLY A 42 3.66 7.82 -13.22
CA GLY A 42 2.80 8.99 -13.32
C GLY A 42 1.39 8.71 -12.81
N PHE A 43 1.25 7.80 -11.85
CA PHE A 43 0.02 7.61 -11.09
C PHE A 43 0.11 8.35 -9.75
N LEU A 44 -0.93 9.09 -9.44
CA LEU A 44 -1.09 9.72 -8.13
C LEU A 44 -1.89 8.77 -7.21
N TRP A 45 -1.23 8.30 -6.18
CA TRP A 45 -1.82 7.48 -5.13
C TRP A 45 -2.37 8.39 -4.04
N ILE A 46 -3.64 8.21 -3.72
CA ILE A 46 -4.42 9.08 -2.85
C ILE A 46 -4.90 8.26 -1.66
N ALA A 47 -4.24 8.45 -0.51
CA ALA A 47 -4.66 7.83 0.75
C ALA A 47 -5.80 8.65 1.37
N THR A 48 -6.84 7.96 1.80
CA THR A 48 -8.02 8.61 2.39
C THR A 48 -8.26 8.20 3.85
N SER A 49 -9.10 8.93 4.54
CA SER A 49 -9.47 8.61 5.93
C SER A 49 -10.40 7.39 6.06
N ALA A 50 -10.96 6.93 4.94
CA ALA A 50 -11.73 5.68 4.90
C ALA A 50 -10.84 4.43 4.88
N GLU A 51 -9.50 4.58 5.03
CA GLU A 51 -8.52 3.50 4.95
C GLU A 51 -8.54 2.78 3.59
N LEU A 52 -8.83 3.54 2.55
CA LEU A 52 -8.85 3.12 1.16
C LEU A 52 -7.97 4.04 0.33
N PHE A 53 -7.45 3.50 -0.77
CA PHE A 53 -6.70 4.26 -1.75
C PHE A 53 -7.52 4.49 -3.01
N SER A 54 -7.36 5.68 -3.59
CA SER A 54 -7.73 5.96 -4.98
C SER A 54 -6.46 6.14 -5.79
N CYS A 55 -6.51 5.78 -7.07
CA CYS A 55 -5.42 5.96 -8.00
C CYS A 55 -5.86 6.83 -9.18
N TYR A 56 -5.04 7.82 -9.51
CA TYR A 56 -5.34 8.76 -10.58
C TYR A 56 -4.21 8.76 -11.61
N ASP A 57 -4.53 8.50 -12.87
CA ASP A 57 -3.58 8.56 -14.00
C ASP A 57 -3.40 10.04 -14.40
N LEU A 58 -2.23 10.61 -14.10
CA LEU A 58 -1.90 12.00 -14.40
C LEU A 58 -1.79 12.27 -15.90
N LYS A 59 -1.51 11.24 -16.71
CA LYS A 59 -1.38 11.37 -18.18
C LYS A 59 -2.73 11.31 -18.88
N LYS A 60 -3.62 10.43 -18.39
CA LYS A 60 -4.97 10.26 -18.96
C LYS A 60 -6.01 11.17 -18.33
N ASP A 61 -5.64 11.86 -17.25
CA ASP A 61 -6.51 12.78 -16.48
C ASP A 61 -7.78 12.11 -15.96
N CYS A 62 -7.65 10.88 -15.41
CA CYS A 62 -8.79 10.10 -14.90
C CYS A 62 -8.40 9.17 -13.75
N PHE A 63 -9.37 8.83 -12.92
CA PHE A 63 -9.22 7.75 -11.93
C PHE A 63 -9.13 6.39 -12.62
N VAL A 64 -8.38 5.47 -12.03
CA VAL A 64 -8.15 4.13 -12.59
C VAL A 64 -8.35 3.05 -11.54
N ASP A 65 -8.80 1.88 -12.01
CA ASP A 65 -8.83 0.67 -11.20
C ASP A 65 -7.44 0.05 -11.12
N PHE A 66 -6.78 0.23 -9.98
CA PHE A 66 -5.47 -0.36 -9.72
C PHE A 66 -5.53 -1.78 -9.17
N THR A 67 -6.72 -2.30 -8.85
CA THR A 67 -6.86 -3.66 -8.33
C THR A 67 -6.79 -4.70 -9.43
N GLY A 68 -7.11 -4.31 -10.66
CA GLY A 68 -7.18 -5.18 -11.82
C GLY A 68 -8.33 -6.18 -11.81
N CYS A 69 -9.17 -6.16 -10.76
CA CYS A 69 -10.29 -7.10 -10.61
C CYS A 69 -11.57 -6.46 -10.05
N GLY A 70 -11.58 -5.15 -9.81
CA GLY A 70 -12.75 -4.44 -9.27
C GLY A 70 -13.06 -4.71 -7.79
N GLU A 71 -12.21 -5.42 -7.08
CA GLU A 71 -12.38 -5.72 -5.66
C GLU A 71 -11.79 -4.62 -4.79
N TYR A 72 -12.63 -3.68 -4.37
CA TYR A 72 -12.28 -2.56 -3.48
C TYR A 72 -12.59 -2.82 -2.00
N GLU A 73 -12.92 -4.06 -1.63
CA GLU A 73 -13.45 -4.36 -0.30
C GLU A 73 -12.38 -4.47 0.79
N GLN A 74 -11.10 -4.31 0.45
CA GLN A 74 -10.03 -4.40 1.43
C GLN A 74 -9.56 -3.02 1.85
N LEU A 75 -9.55 -2.80 3.16
CA LEU A 75 -9.00 -1.60 3.78
C LEU A 75 -7.47 -1.66 3.76
N TYR A 76 -6.83 -0.53 3.47
CA TYR A 76 -5.39 -0.37 3.55
C TYR A 76 -5.05 0.99 4.14
N SER A 77 -4.24 0.98 5.20
CA SER A 77 -3.83 2.20 5.89
C SER A 77 -2.44 2.67 5.49
N TYR A 78 -1.62 1.77 4.96
CA TYR A 78 -0.21 1.99 4.70
C TYR A 78 0.15 1.64 3.26
N LYS A 79 1.20 2.30 2.75
CA LYS A 79 1.72 2.13 1.40
C LYS A 79 3.26 2.19 1.39
N MET A 80 3.88 1.40 0.52
CA MET A 80 5.30 1.48 0.16
C MET A 80 5.45 1.22 -1.33
N THR A 81 6.36 1.91 -1.99
CA THR A 81 6.72 1.66 -3.39
C THR A 81 8.13 1.06 -3.44
N ASP A 82 8.29 -0.11 -4.06
CA ASP A 82 9.58 -0.75 -4.23
C ASP A 82 10.36 -0.20 -5.45
N ARG A 83 11.62 -0.57 -5.59
CA ARG A 83 12.51 -0.11 -6.68
C ARG A 83 12.02 -0.53 -8.07
N GLU A 84 11.32 -1.64 -8.17
CA GLU A 84 10.70 -2.09 -9.40
C GLU A 84 9.47 -1.26 -9.76
N GLY A 85 8.91 -0.52 -8.77
CA GLY A 85 7.75 0.35 -8.89
C GLY A 85 6.45 -0.38 -8.65
N ASN A 86 6.51 -1.53 -8.00
CA ASN A 86 5.30 -2.13 -7.44
C ASN A 86 4.88 -1.33 -6.21
N VAL A 87 3.58 -1.21 -6.02
CA VAL A 87 2.99 -0.54 -4.86
C VAL A 87 2.45 -1.61 -3.92
N TRP A 88 2.94 -1.56 -2.69
CA TRP A 88 2.53 -2.45 -1.61
C TRP A 88 1.55 -1.71 -0.70
N LEU A 89 0.42 -2.31 -0.45
CA LEU A 89 -0.66 -1.77 0.39
C LEU A 89 -0.94 -2.76 1.51
N TRP A 90 -1.02 -2.30 2.76
CA TRP A 90 -1.33 -3.18 3.89
C TRP A 90 -2.11 -2.50 5.00
N GLN A 91 -2.71 -3.32 5.82
CA GLN A 91 -3.37 -2.96 7.07
C GLN A 91 -3.35 -4.16 8.01
N ASP A 92 -3.32 -3.87 9.30
CA ASP A 92 -3.42 -4.89 10.32
C ASP A 92 -4.71 -5.73 10.18
N GLY A 93 -4.57 -7.07 10.24
CA GLY A 93 -5.67 -8.01 10.07
C GLY A 93 -6.05 -8.38 8.63
N ASN A 94 -5.60 -7.61 7.61
CA ASN A 94 -6.02 -7.81 6.21
C ASN A 94 -4.94 -8.43 5.30
N GLY A 95 -3.74 -8.67 5.82
CA GLY A 95 -2.59 -9.05 5.01
C GLY A 95 -2.08 -7.85 4.19
N CYS A 96 -1.54 -8.13 3.00
CA CYS A 96 -1.08 -7.08 2.10
C CYS A 96 -1.39 -7.38 0.64
N ARG A 97 -1.32 -6.35 -0.19
CA ARG A 97 -1.51 -6.41 -1.65
C ARG A 97 -0.29 -5.81 -2.35
N LYS A 98 0.29 -6.54 -3.28
CA LYS A 98 1.25 -6.03 -4.26
C LYS A 98 0.48 -5.62 -5.51
N VAL A 99 0.64 -4.40 -5.95
CA VAL A 99 0.08 -3.87 -7.20
C VAL A 99 1.22 -3.62 -8.17
N THR A 100 1.13 -4.18 -9.35
CA THR A 100 2.12 -4.04 -10.43
C THR A 100 1.47 -3.39 -11.63
N TYR A 101 2.13 -2.37 -12.20
CA TYR A 101 1.72 -1.78 -13.48
C TYR A 101 2.74 -2.14 -14.55
N MET A 102 2.29 -2.91 -15.54
CA MET A 102 3.13 -3.36 -16.64
C MET A 102 2.32 -3.46 -17.94
N ASN A 103 2.92 -3.05 -19.07
CA ASN A 103 2.30 -3.10 -20.40
C ASN A 103 0.95 -2.37 -20.52
N GLY A 104 0.73 -1.33 -19.72
CA GLY A 104 -0.51 -0.55 -19.76
C GLY A 104 -1.61 -1.04 -18.84
N GLU A 105 -1.39 -2.11 -18.08
CA GLU A 105 -2.37 -2.75 -17.22
C GLU A 105 -1.90 -2.88 -15.78
N PHE A 106 -2.84 -2.78 -14.86
CA PHE A 106 -2.64 -3.11 -13.45
C PHE A 106 -2.94 -4.60 -13.22
N THR A 107 -2.04 -5.23 -12.48
CA THR A 107 -2.26 -6.56 -11.91
C THR A 107 -2.01 -6.50 -10.42
N SER A 108 -2.63 -7.38 -9.64
CA SER A 108 -2.38 -7.41 -8.21
C SER A 108 -2.36 -8.82 -7.64
N VAL A 109 -1.54 -8.99 -6.59
CA VAL A 109 -1.46 -10.22 -5.81
C VAL A 109 -1.78 -9.87 -4.35
N VAL A 110 -2.70 -10.62 -3.75
CA VAL A 110 -3.06 -10.48 -2.34
C VAL A 110 -2.31 -11.53 -1.55
N PHE A 111 -1.53 -11.10 -0.58
CA PHE A 111 -0.80 -11.97 0.34
C PHE A 111 -1.57 -12.09 1.64
N LYS A 112 -1.93 -13.32 1.98
CA LYS A 112 -2.58 -13.70 3.24
C LYS A 112 -1.97 -14.99 3.78
N LYS A 113 -2.22 -15.25 5.05
CA LYS A 113 -1.78 -16.49 5.70
C LYS A 113 -2.30 -17.74 4.97
N GLU A 114 -3.54 -17.67 4.48
CA GLU A 114 -4.26 -18.79 3.87
C GLU A 114 -3.79 -19.12 2.44
N ASN A 115 -3.23 -18.16 1.71
CA ASN A 115 -2.93 -18.35 0.29
C ASN A 115 -1.44 -18.19 -0.09
N ASN A 116 -0.71 -17.30 0.56
CA ASN A 116 0.66 -16.95 0.16
C ASN A 116 1.68 -17.14 1.29
N ASN A 117 1.35 -17.96 2.30
CA ASN A 117 2.24 -18.32 3.39
C ASN A 117 2.74 -17.12 4.23
N LEU A 118 1.94 -16.08 4.41
CA LEU A 118 2.25 -15.09 5.42
C LEU A 118 2.23 -15.74 6.81
N PRO A 119 3.13 -15.34 7.73
CA PRO A 119 3.06 -15.78 9.11
C PRO A 119 1.73 -15.40 9.77
N SER A 120 1.26 -14.18 9.49
CA SER A 120 0.01 -13.61 9.99
C SER A 120 -0.61 -12.63 9.00
N ASN A 121 -1.94 -12.46 9.07
CA ASN A 121 -2.64 -11.39 8.36
C ASN A 121 -2.47 -10.02 9.05
N ASN A 122 -1.94 -10.00 10.28
CA ASN A 122 -1.62 -8.78 11.01
C ASN A 122 -0.26 -8.24 10.53
N VAL A 123 -0.27 -7.68 9.30
CA VAL A 123 0.92 -7.08 8.69
C VAL A 123 1.15 -5.71 9.32
N THR A 124 2.29 -5.54 9.94
CA THR A 124 2.68 -4.31 10.64
C THR A 124 3.58 -3.42 9.81
N TYR A 125 4.42 -4.00 8.97
CA TYR A 125 5.40 -3.28 8.20
C TYR A 125 5.80 -4.01 6.91
N ILE A 126 6.07 -3.26 5.85
CA ILE A 126 6.69 -3.75 4.61
C ILE A 126 7.86 -2.84 4.27
N SER A 127 8.99 -3.42 3.92
CA SER A 127 10.17 -2.69 3.48
C SER A 127 10.94 -3.41 2.40
N GLU A 128 11.75 -2.66 1.66
CA GLU A 128 12.72 -3.17 0.70
C GLU A 128 14.12 -2.93 1.23
N ASP A 129 15.00 -3.94 1.11
CA ASP A 129 16.39 -3.83 1.50
C ASP A 129 17.29 -3.27 0.38
N GLU A 130 18.57 -3.08 0.69
CA GLU A 130 19.54 -2.56 -0.28
C GLU A 130 19.76 -3.49 -1.49
N GLN A 131 19.43 -4.77 -1.35
CA GLN A 131 19.50 -5.76 -2.42
C GLN A 131 18.23 -5.83 -3.28
N GLY A 132 17.20 -5.04 -2.95
CA GLY A 132 15.91 -5.03 -3.63
C GLY A 132 14.99 -6.18 -3.23
N ARG A 133 15.25 -6.83 -2.09
CA ARG A 133 14.37 -7.87 -1.54
C ARG A 133 13.29 -7.21 -0.69
N VAL A 134 12.05 -7.59 -0.90
CA VAL A 134 10.92 -7.08 -0.11
C VAL A 134 10.67 -8.02 1.07
N TRP A 135 10.49 -7.42 2.23
CA TRP A 135 10.27 -8.06 3.51
C TRP A 135 8.94 -7.63 4.11
N ILE A 136 8.22 -8.59 4.65
CA ILE A 136 6.93 -8.39 5.31
C ILE A 136 7.07 -8.76 6.77
N GLY A 137 6.89 -7.78 7.64
CA GLY A 137 6.80 -7.96 9.09
C GLY A 137 5.35 -8.10 9.52
N SER A 138 5.09 -9.02 10.42
CA SER A 138 3.78 -9.27 11.01
C SER A 138 3.90 -9.58 12.50
N HIS A 139 2.77 -9.68 13.20
CA HIS A 139 2.78 -10.02 14.63
C HIS A 139 3.37 -11.42 14.91
N ASP A 140 3.23 -12.37 13.98
CA ASP A 140 3.65 -13.75 14.18
C ASP A 140 4.98 -14.11 13.50
N GLY A 141 5.64 -13.15 12.85
CA GLY A 141 6.92 -13.42 12.22
C GLY A 141 7.23 -12.55 11.00
N ILE A 142 8.31 -12.92 10.34
CA ILE A 142 8.90 -12.19 9.22
C ILE A 142 8.99 -13.11 8.02
N ALA A 143 8.58 -12.59 6.87
CA ALA A 143 8.69 -13.27 5.59
C ALA A 143 9.42 -12.43 4.55
N GLN A 144 10.19 -13.09 3.68
CA GLN A 144 10.73 -12.52 2.46
C GLN A 144 9.80 -12.80 1.29
N VAL A 145 9.58 -11.82 0.43
CA VAL A 145 8.83 -12.03 -0.81
C VAL A 145 9.73 -12.63 -1.88
N VAL A 146 9.29 -13.74 -2.46
CA VAL A 146 9.97 -14.40 -3.58
C VAL A 146 8.92 -14.66 -4.68
N GLY A 147 8.98 -13.86 -5.74
CA GLY A 147 7.91 -13.83 -6.75
C GLY A 147 6.58 -13.38 -6.15
N ASP A 148 5.56 -14.24 -6.22
CA ASP A 148 4.23 -13.98 -5.68
C ASP A 148 3.94 -14.80 -4.40
N LYS A 149 4.99 -15.19 -3.68
CA LYS A 149 4.88 -15.93 -2.41
C LYS A 149 5.69 -15.27 -1.31
N ALA A 150 5.20 -15.38 -0.09
CA ALA A 150 5.97 -15.09 1.10
C ALA A 150 6.70 -16.35 1.56
N VAL A 151 7.99 -16.24 1.80
CA VAL A 151 8.82 -17.31 2.37
C VAL A 151 9.13 -16.93 3.81
N LEU A 152 8.63 -17.71 4.74
CA LEU A 152 8.87 -17.52 6.16
C LEU A 152 10.37 -17.57 6.46
N VAL A 153 10.88 -16.57 7.16
CA VAL A 153 12.27 -16.46 7.57
C VAL A 153 12.39 -16.65 9.08
N GLU A 154 11.47 -16.11 9.83
CA GLU A 154 11.46 -16.19 11.30
C GLU A 154 10.02 -16.22 11.82
N GLU A 155 9.73 -17.18 12.73
CA GLU A 155 8.46 -17.33 13.41
C GLU A 155 8.51 -16.75 14.83
N ASN A 156 7.31 -16.41 15.35
CA ASN A 156 7.12 -16.02 16.76
C ASN A 156 7.84 -14.73 17.20
N HIS A 157 8.18 -13.87 16.25
CA HIS A 157 8.67 -12.53 16.55
C HIS A 157 7.66 -11.50 16.06
N ASP A 158 7.20 -10.66 16.98
CA ASP A 158 6.41 -9.47 16.66
C ASP A 158 7.32 -8.43 16.02
N ALA A 159 7.20 -8.28 14.72
CA ALA A 159 7.92 -7.28 13.94
C ALA A 159 7.04 -6.04 13.78
N SER A 160 6.83 -5.30 14.88
CA SER A 160 6.01 -4.07 14.86
C SER A 160 6.68 -2.96 14.02
N LYS A 161 7.98 -3.00 13.86
CA LYS A 161 8.73 -2.15 12.94
C LYS A 161 10.03 -2.82 12.50
N MET A 162 10.30 -2.76 11.22
CA MET A 162 11.51 -3.32 10.63
C MET A 162 12.28 -2.21 9.90
N MET A 163 13.59 -2.14 10.10
CA MET A 163 14.49 -1.24 9.39
C MET A 163 15.68 -2.03 8.86
N SER A 164 15.96 -1.92 7.56
CA SER A 164 17.19 -2.45 6.98
C SER A 164 18.31 -1.43 7.09
N PHE A 165 19.49 -1.85 7.53
CA PHE A 165 20.69 -1.05 7.52
C PHE A 165 21.86 -1.88 6.98
N GLY A 166 22.29 -1.61 5.76
CA GLY A 166 23.28 -2.43 5.07
C GLY A 166 22.77 -3.85 4.78
N LYS A 167 23.42 -4.86 5.36
CA LYS A 167 23.02 -6.27 5.26
C LYS A 167 22.24 -6.76 6.49
N GLU A 168 22.02 -5.91 7.46
CA GLU A 168 21.41 -6.25 8.73
C GLU A 168 20.01 -5.68 8.82
N PHE A 169 19.13 -6.39 9.53
CA PHE A 169 17.78 -5.95 9.84
C PHE A 169 17.67 -5.68 11.32
N PHE A 170 17.11 -4.53 11.67
CA PHE A 170 16.78 -4.17 13.02
C PHE A 170 15.27 -4.27 13.21
N PHE A 171 14.87 -5.04 14.22
CA PHE A 171 13.48 -5.20 14.61
C PHE A 171 13.23 -4.42 15.89
N PHE A 172 12.17 -3.64 15.89
CA PHE A 172 11.76 -2.89 17.06
C PHE A 172 10.44 -3.48 17.58
N ARG A 173 10.45 -3.84 18.86
CA ARG A 173 9.25 -4.21 19.60
C ARG A 173 8.73 -2.96 20.30
N GLU A 174 7.47 -2.60 20.14
CA GLU A 174 6.85 -1.67 21.08
C GLU A 174 6.79 -2.35 22.44
N GLN A 175 7.52 -1.80 23.42
CA GLN A 175 7.37 -2.23 24.79
C GLN A 175 5.99 -1.76 25.26
N GLU A 176 5.12 -2.68 25.61
CA GLU A 176 3.94 -2.36 26.40
C GLU A 176 4.41 -1.66 27.68
N GLN A 177 4.09 -0.38 27.80
CA GLN A 177 4.21 0.29 29.07
C GLN A 177 3.17 -0.33 30.03
N PHE A 178 3.62 -1.23 30.87
CA PHE A 178 2.82 -1.65 32.02
C PHE A 178 2.55 -0.39 32.88
N ARG A 179 1.28 -0.01 32.96
CA ARG A 179 0.75 0.88 33.99
C ARG A 179 0.36 0.08 35.20
#